data_3658302efc1c73f0a7a996b205a7798e
#
_entry.id   3658302efc1c73f0a7a996b205a7798e
#
_cell.length_a   1.000
_cell.length_b   1.000
_cell.length_c   1.000
_cell.angle_alpha   90.00
_cell.angle_beta   90.00
_cell.angle_gamma   90.00
#
_symmetry.space_group_name_H-M   'P 1'
#
loop_
_entity.id
_entity.type
_entity.pdbx_description
1 polymer ?
#
loop_
_entity_poly.entity_id
_entity_poly.type
_entity_poly.pdbx_seq_one_letter_code
_entity_poly.pdbx_strand_id
1 'polypeptide(L)'
;IFTRELDDAIRQGDADIAIHSAKDLPYPLPEDIEVIALFPAFDTTDSLVSRNHKKLAELPAGSIIGTSSPLRKKGLNELRPDLTIKGIRGCIEERVQQVKDGKYDAAIVATCALKRLGMEDEIAEVLPFPTHPLQGFLAVTGKKVKSEERRVKNQNAESSSASEQENSSLFTLRSSLKNLLNSQGTVSLVGFGPGDPDLLTIKAAKAIDAADIIFYDDLIDDSYLADKKAEKIYVGKRAGYHHKEQADINRLLLDAAREGKNVVRLKGGDPMIFAHGSEEIEYLESNLIKVNVIPGITTASALAASQKISLTHRDFSSSVALVSGHTPQPVTPDAETLVYYMGAK
;
A
#
# COMPACT_ATOMS: atom_id res chain seq x y z
N ILE A 1 5.94 9.06 7.04
CA ILE A 1 6.08 9.99 8.19
C ILE A 1 7.55 10.09 8.58
N PHE A 2 8.30 8.99 8.67
CA PHE A 2 9.72 9.02 9.09
C PHE A 2 10.70 9.56 8.05
N THR A 3 10.33 9.64 6.76
CA THR A 3 11.21 10.13 5.70
C THR A 3 11.10 11.63 5.50
N ARG A 4 9.95 12.25 5.82
CA ARG A 4 9.65 13.64 5.49
C ARG A 4 10.60 14.63 6.14
N GLU A 5 10.94 14.44 7.41
CA GLU A 5 11.87 15.32 8.14
C GLU A 5 13.28 15.26 7.53
N LEU A 6 13.71 14.07 7.10
CA LEU A 6 14.99 13.87 6.43
C LEU A 6 14.99 14.46 5.01
N ASP A 7 13.88 14.29 4.28
CA ASP A 7 13.72 14.89 2.95
C ASP A 7 13.71 16.42 3.05
N ASP A 8 13.09 17.00 4.08
CA ASP A 8 13.08 18.45 4.32
C ASP A 8 14.48 18.95 4.70
N ALA A 9 15.26 18.22 5.50
CA ALA A 9 16.65 18.55 5.79
C ALA A 9 17.52 18.58 4.51
N ILE A 10 17.31 17.62 3.60
CA ILE A 10 18.00 17.62 2.29
C ILE A 10 17.59 18.84 1.45
N ARG A 11 16.32 19.22 1.46
CA ARG A 11 15.82 20.40 0.71
C ARG A 11 16.42 21.70 1.21
N GLN A 12 16.54 21.82 2.53
CA GLN A 12 17.05 23.01 3.22
C GLN A 12 18.59 23.10 3.15
N GLY A 13 19.26 22.00 2.81
CA GLY A 13 20.71 21.92 2.77
C GLY A 13 21.34 21.65 4.13
N ASP A 14 20.54 21.25 5.12
CA ASP A 14 20.99 20.84 6.44
C ASP A 14 21.62 19.43 6.41
N ALA A 15 21.31 18.65 5.37
CA ALA A 15 21.91 17.37 5.07
C ALA A 15 22.13 17.21 3.56
N ASP A 16 23.26 16.64 3.15
CA ASP A 16 23.52 16.32 1.74
C ASP A 16 22.83 15.03 1.31
N ILE A 17 22.75 14.06 2.22
CA ILE A 17 22.15 12.75 2.01
C ILE A 17 21.35 12.30 3.23
N ALA A 18 20.41 11.37 3.02
CA ALA A 18 19.75 10.65 4.10
C ALA A 18 19.82 9.13 3.86
N ILE A 19 19.90 8.37 4.96
CA ILE A 19 19.93 6.90 4.92
C ILE A 19 18.61 6.38 5.49
N HIS A 20 17.96 5.51 4.74
CA HIS A 20 16.65 4.92 5.10
C HIS A 20 16.69 3.40 5.02
N SER A 21 15.85 2.74 5.82
CA SER A 21 15.36 1.42 5.42
C SER A 21 14.59 1.58 4.12
N ALA A 22 15.02 0.91 3.06
CA ALA A 22 14.46 1.14 1.73
C ALA A 22 12.95 0.86 1.64
N LYS A 23 12.43 -0.06 2.47
CA LYS A 23 11.01 -0.38 2.60
C LYS A 23 10.16 0.75 3.17
N ASP A 24 10.77 1.74 3.84
CA ASP A 24 10.08 2.85 4.49
C ASP A 24 10.06 4.10 3.59
N LEU A 25 10.69 4.04 2.41
CA LEU A 25 10.64 5.12 1.42
C LEU A 25 9.22 5.26 0.85
N PRO A 26 8.74 6.50 0.66
CA PRO A 26 7.46 6.73 -0.01
C PRO A 26 7.55 6.31 -1.48
N TYR A 27 6.45 5.79 -2.01
CA TYR A 27 6.33 5.51 -3.44
C TYR A 27 5.04 6.17 -3.99
N PRO A 28 5.15 7.03 -5.02
CA PRO A 28 6.39 7.51 -5.64
C PRO A 28 7.22 8.39 -4.69
N LEU A 29 8.53 8.42 -4.93
CA LEU A 29 9.41 9.37 -4.26
C LEU A 29 9.02 10.82 -4.61
N PRO A 30 9.27 11.80 -3.72
CA PRO A 30 9.15 13.20 -4.05
C PRO A 30 9.96 13.53 -5.32
N GLU A 31 9.43 14.44 -6.16
CA GLU A 31 10.04 14.75 -7.47
C GLU A 31 11.47 15.30 -7.38
N ASP A 32 11.78 15.95 -6.28
CA ASP A 32 13.04 16.62 -5.97
C ASP A 32 14.06 15.75 -5.22
N ILE A 33 13.66 14.54 -4.83
CA ILE A 33 14.49 13.54 -4.15
C ILE A 33 14.77 12.35 -5.07
N GLU A 34 15.97 11.84 -5.03
CA GLU A 34 16.33 10.61 -5.75
C GLU A 34 17.08 9.63 -4.86
N VAL A 35 16.99 8.34 -5.18
CA VAL A 35 17.84 7.32 -4.58
C VAL A 35 19.22 7.38 -5.24
N ILE A 36 20.23 7.76 -4.47
CA ILE A 36 21.63 7.84 -4.91
C ILE A 36 22.27 6.46 -4.89
N ALA A 37 22.02 5.68 -3.83
CA ALA A 37 22.55 4.34 -3.66
C ALA A 37 21.55 3.43 -2.96
N LEU A 38 21.60 2.13 -3.30
CA LEU A 38 20.86 1.09 -2.65
C LEU A 38 21.82 -0.02 -2.23
N PHE A 39 21.91 -0.27 -0.92
CA PHE A 39 22.70 -1.36 -0.38
C PHE A 39 21.86 -2.62 -0.28
N PRO A 40 22.36 -3.76 -0.79
CA PRO A 40 21.61 -5.00 -0.80
C PRO A 40 21.31 -5.48 0.62
N ALA A 41 20.18 -6.18 0.74
CA ALA A 41 19.83 -6.87 1.97
C ALA A 41 20.74 -8.08 2.15
N PHE A 42 21.28 -8.25 3.35
CA PHE A 42 21.94 -9.52 3.73
C PHE A 42 20.94 -10.49 4.37
N ASP A 43 19.76 -10.02 4.73
CA ASP A 43 18.66 -10.84 5.24
C ASP A 43 17.32 -10.14 4.96
N THR A 44 16.42 -10.82 4.27
CA THR A 44 15.10 -10.28 3.90
C THR A 44 13.97 -10.86 4.75
N THR A 45 14.28 -11.74 5.70
CA THR A 45 13.29 -12.44 6.50
C THR A 45 12.76 -11.60 7.67
N ASP A 46 11.68 -12.07 8.26
CA ASP A 46 11.15 -11.59 9.53
C ASP A 46 11.39 -12.62 10.63
N SER A 47 11.68 -12.16 11.83
CA SER A 47 11.88 -12.98 13.01
C SER A 47 10.84 -12.73 14.07
N LEU A 48 10.48 -13.78 14.77
CA LEU A 48 9.74 -13.75 16.03
C LEU A 48 10.73 -13.49 17.17
N VAL A 49 10.45 -12.46 17.94
CA VAL A 49 11.08 -12.21 19.26
C VAL A 49 10.00 -12.52 20.29
N SER A 50 10.25 -13.47 21.19
CA SER A 50 9.24 -13.91 22.17
C SER A 50 9.83 -14.09 23.55
N ARG A 51 9.01 -14.00 24.59
CA ARG A 51 9.43 -14.33 25.94
C ARG A 51 9.82 -15.79 26.05
N ASN A 52 10.98 -16.03 26.70
CA ASN A 52 11.54 -17.35 26.89
C ASN A 52 11.83 -18.10 25.58
N HIS A 53 12.10 -17.37 24.49
CA HIS A 53 12.44 -17.94 23.17
C HIS A 53 11.43 -18.98 22.63
N LYS A 54 10.15 -18.85 22.98
CA LYS A 54 9.10 -19.71 22.44
C LYS A 54 8.92 -19.49 20.95
N LYS A 55 8.86 -20.58 20.20
CA LYS A 55 8.51 -20.55 18.78
C LYS A 55 7.03 -20.19 18.59
N LEU A 56 6.65 -19.79 17.38
CA LEU A 56 5.29 -19.41 17.05
C LEU A 56 4.26 -20.51 17.39
N ALA A 57 4.63 -21.77 17.13
CA ALA A 57 3.76 -22.92 17.43
C ALA A 57 3.58 -23.18 18.94
N GLU A 58 4.52 -22.72 19.77
CA GLU A 58 4.54 -22.94 21.22
C GLU A 58 3.80 -21.84 22.01
N LEU A 59 3.40 -20.79 21.33
CA LEU A 59 2.64 -19.70 21.96
C LEU A 59 1.21 -20.16 22.26
N PRO A 60 0.70 -19.91 23.48
CA PRO A 60 -0.70 -20.20 23.83
C PRO A 60 -1.70 -19.49 22.91
N ALA A 61 -2.86 -20.07 22.70
CA ALA A 61 -3.96 -19.40 22.03
C ALA A 61 -4.31 -18.07 22.75
N GLY A 62 -4.62 -17.04 21.99
CA GLY A 62 -4.87 -15.69 22.51
C GLY A 62 -3.63 -14.87 22.84
N SER A 63 -2.40 -15.42 22.70
CA SER A 63 -1.17 -14.65 22.93
C SER A 63 -1.12 -13.37 22.10
N ILE A 64 -0.60 -12.30 22.69
CA ILE A 64 -0.57 -10.97 22.08
C ILE A 64 0.72 -10.79 21.30
N ILE A 65 0.59 -10.64 19.96
CA ILE A 65 1.73 -10.43 19.05
C ILE A 65 1.80 -8.97 18.59
N GLY A 66 2.95 -8.35 18.82
CA GLY A 66 3.22 -6.97 18.42
C GLY A 66 3.62 -6.86 16.94
N THR A 67 2.76 -6.28 16.09
CA THR A 67 3.12 -5.85 14.74
C THR A 67 2.17 -4.78 14.22
N SER A 68 2.70 -3.78 13.49
CA SER A 68 1.90 -2.77 12.78
C SER A 68 1.88 -2.98 11.27
N SER A 69 2.62 -3.97 10.75
CA SER A 69 2.70 -4.26 9.31
C SER A 69 1.50 -5.08 8.84
N PRO A 70 0.77 -4.64 7.80
CA PRO A 70 -0.32 -5.40 7.20
C PRO A 70 0.13 -6.78 6.68
N LEU A 71 1.29 -6.86 6.02
CA LEU A 71 1.85 -8.12 5.50
C LEU A 71 2.11 -9.13 6.63
N ARG A 72 2.72 -8.67 7.74
CA ARG A 72 2.97 -9.52 8.89
C ARG A 72 1.69 -9.99 9.57
N LYS A 73 0.69 -9.10 9.67
CA LYS A 73 -0.64 -9.45 10.19
C LYS A 73 -1.28 -10.56 9.34
N LYS A 74 -1.22 -10.43 8.01
CA LYS A 74 -1.74 -11.42 7.09
C LYS A 74 -1.03 -12.77 7.29
N GLY A 75 0.31 -12.80 7.23
CA GLY A 75 1.08 -14.03 7.42
C GLY A 75 0.83 -14.71 8.78
N LEU A 76 0.68 -13.92 9.86
CA LEU A 76 0.31 -14.45 11.16
C LEU A 76 -1.09 -15.08 11.17
N ASN A 77 -2.09 -14.39 10.62
CA ASN A 77 -3.46 -14.88 10.58
C ASN A 77 -3.60 -16.19 9.78
N GLU A 78 -2.79 -16.35 8.72
CA GLU A 78 -2.75 -17.58 7.93
C GLU A 78 -2.14 -18.76 8.72
N LEU A 79 -1.11 -18.50 9.55
CA LEU A 79 -0.43 -19.53 10.32
C LEU A 79 -1.09 -19.82 11.68
N ARG A 80 -1.56 -18.78 12.36
CA ARG A 80 -2.08 -18.83 13.73
C ARG A 80 -3.21 -17.82 13.92
N PRO A 81 -4.41 -18.10 13.38
CA PRO A 81 -5.58 -17.22 13.48
C PRO A 81 -6.12 -17.08 14.92
N ASP A 82 -5.67 -17.94 15.83
CA ASP A 82 -6.01 -17.95 17.26
C ASP A 82 -5.23 -16.92 18.09
N LEU A 83 -4.23 -16.22 17.49
CA LEU A 83 -3.43 -15.21 18.19
C LEU A 83 -4.07 -13.83 18.12
N THR A 84 -3.78 -12.99 19.12
CA THR A 84 -4.24 -11.60 19.17
C THR A 84 -3.16 -10.67 18.64
N ILE A 85 -3.44 -9.92 17.56
CA ILE A 85 -2.48 -9.02 16.96
C ILE A 85 -2.73 -7.59 17.44
N LYS A 86 -1.70 -6.95 18.02
CA LYS A 86 -1.74 -5.53 18.43
C LYS A 86 -0.64 -4.73 17.76
N GLY A 87 -0.92 -3.45 17.47
CA GLY A 87 0.10 -2.52 16.95
C GLY A 87 1.21 -2.30 17.97
N ILE A 88 2.47 -2.31 17.52
CA ILE A 88 3.64 -2.01 18.33
C ILE A 88 4.41 -0.83 17.71
N ARG A 89 4.89 0.09 18.54
CA ARG A 89 5.66 1.27 18.17
C ARG A 89 6.99 1.30 18.93
N GLY A 90 7.91 2.14 18.43
CA GLY A 90 9.24 2.32 18.99
C GLY A 90 10.35 1.80 18.07
N CYS A 91 11.60 2.06 18.43
CA CYS A 91 12.78 1.47 17.77
C CYS A 91 12.83 -0.05 18.03
N ILE A 92 13.76 -0.74 17.45
CA ILE A 92 13.86 -2.22 17.54
C ILE A 92 14.07 -2.65 18.98
N GLU A 93 14.99 -1.99 19.67
CA GLU A 93 15.35 -2.25 21.06
C GLU A 93 14.15 -2.03 22.00
N GLU A 94 13.39 -0.95 21.78
CA GLU A 94 12.17 -0.68 22.56
C GLU A 94 11.09 -1.75 22.33
N ARG A 95 10.97 -2.27 21.11
CA ARG A 95 10.01 -3.35 20.81
C ARG A 95 10.41 -4.65 21.48
N VAL A 96 11.70 -4.99 21.47
CA VAL A 96 12.23 -6.15 22.19
C VAL A 96 12.02 -5.98 23.69
N GLN A 97 12.27 -4.79 24.22
CA GLN A 97 12.05 -4.49 25.64
C GLN A 97 10.57 -4.63 26.02
N GLN A 98 9.63 -4.16 25.19
CA GLN A 98 8.19 -4.32 25.43
C GLN A 98 7.76 -5.80 25.50
N VAL A 99 8.45 -6.70 24.79
CA VAL A 99 8.22 -8.16 24.90
C VAL A 99 8.79 -8.66 26.23
N LYS A 100 10.00 -8.26 26.60
CA LYS A 100 10.64 -8.61 27.89
C LYS A 100 9.80 -8.13 29.08
N ASP A 101 9.25 -6.94 29.01
CA ASP A 101 8.37 -6.35 30.03
C ASP A 101 6.98 -6.99 30.09
N GLY A 102 6.64 -7.88 29.16
CA GLY A 102 5.36 -8.59 29.15
C GLY A 102 4.17 -7.79 28.63
N LYS A 103 4.40 -6.66 27.95
CA LYS A 103 3.32 -5.93 27.25
C LYS A 103 2.82 -6.72 26.03
N TYR A 104 3.69 -7.51 25.43
CA TYR A 104 3.42 -8.46 24.35
C TYR A 104 4.02 -9.81 24.71
N ASP A 105 3.40 -10.88 24.26
CA ASP A 105 3.97 -12.22 24.39
C ASP A 105 5.07 -12.46 23.37
N ALA A 106 4.94 -11.83 22.18
CA ALA A 106 5.97 -11.80 21.16
C ALA A 106 5.81 -10.55 20.26
N ALA A 107 6.83 -10.29 19.45
CA ALA A 107 6.81 -9.25 18.41
C ALA A 107 7.48 -9.76 17.14
N ILE A 108 7.03 -9.26 15.97
CA ILE A 108 7.68 -9.55 14.70
C ILE A 108 8.59 -8.39 14.31
N VAL A 109 9.86 -8.71 14.10
CA VAL A 109 10.92 -7.76 13.78
C VAL A 109 11.66 -8.24 12.52
N ALA A 110 12.16 -7.30 11.70
CA ALA A 110 13.00 -7.65 10.56
C ALA A 110 14.31 -8.31 11.05
N THR A 111 14.63 -9.50 10.57
CA THR A 111 15.81 -10.26 10.96
C THR A 111 17.09 -9.46 10.75
N CYS A 112 17.21 -8.76 9.62
CA CYS A 112 18.34 -7.88 9.34
C CYS A 112 18.53 -6.75 10.37
N ALA A 113 17.44 -6.26 10.96
CA ALA A 113 17.54 -5.19 11.96
C ALA A 113 18.10 -5.71 13.29
N LEU A 114 17.67 -6.89 13.73
CA LEU A 114 18.24 -7.56 14.90
C LEU A 114 19.73 -7.85 14.69
N LYS A 115 20.10 -8.39 13.53
CA LYS A 115 21.52 -8.65 13.19
C LYS A 115 22.38 -7.39 13.17
N ARG A 116 21.88 -6.28 12.61
CA ARG A 116 22.62 -4.99 12.60
C ARG A 116 22.85 -4.41 13.99
N LEU A 117 21.97 -4.73 14.92
CA LEU A 117 22.08 -4.26 16.31
C LEU A 117 22.80 -5.24 17.24
N GLY A 118 23.30 -6.38 16.73
CA GLY A 118 23.93 -7.42 17.54
C GLY A 118 22.94 -8.09 18.52
N MET A 119 21.67 -8.21 18.10
CA MET A 119 20.57 -8.76 18.90
C MET A 119 20.07 -10.10 18.33
N GLU A 120 20.93 -10.89 17.70
CA GLU A 120 20.58 -12.19 17.11
C GLU A 120 20.08 -13.17 18.18
N ASP A 121 20.61 -13.05 19.38
CA ASP A 121 20.22 -13.88 20.52
C ASP A 121 18.75 -13.68 20.94
N GLU A 122 18.09 -12.60 20.48
CA GLU A 122 16.67 -12.37 20.74
C GLU A 122 15.76 -13.10 19.74
N ILE A 123 16.30 -13.71 18.69
CA ILE A 123 15.53 -14.42 17.67
C ILE A 123 15.07 -15.77 18.21
N ALA A 124 13.78 -15.92 18.44
CA ALA A 124 13.18 -17.20 18.79
C ALA A 124 12.95 -18.10 17.56
N GLU A 125 12.56 -17.48 16.43
CA GLU A 125 12.26 -18.19 15.19
C GLU A 125 12.30 -17.23 14.00
N VAL A 126 12.80 -17.71 12.84
CA VAL A 126 12.65 -17.02 11.56
C VAL A 126 11.33 -17.45 10.93
N LEU A 127 10.49 -16.48 10.54
CA LEU A 127 9.13 -16.76 10.09
C LEU A 127 9.05 -17.04 8.58
N PRO A 128 8.21 -18.00 8.14
CA PRO A 128 8.20 -18.49 6.76
C PRO A 128 7.27 -17.72 5.82
N PHE A 129 6.81 -16.53 6.15
CA PHE A 129 5.89 -15.79 5.29
C PHE A 129 6.58 -14.68 4.47
N PRO A 130 5.97 -14.24 3.35
CA PRO A 130 6.52 -13.20 2.50
C PRO A 130 6.75 -11.89 3.25
N THR A 131 7.85 -11.23 2.95
CA THR A 131 8.21 -9.92 3.51
C THR A 131 8.14 -8.83 2.45
N HIS A 132 8.27 -7.58 2.87
CA HIS A 132 8.32 -6.46 1.93
C HIS A 132 9.49 -6.64 0.92
N PRO A 133 9.30 -6.37 -0.39
CA PRO A 133 10.33 -6.58 -1.43
C PRO A 133 11.67 -5.88 -1.14
N LEU A 134 11.63 -4.73 -0.45
CA LEU A 134 12.82 -3.99 -0.03
C LEU A 134 13.20 -4.23 1.44
N GLN A 135 12.71 -5.30 2.06
CA GLN A 135 13.09 -5.68 3.42
C GLN A 135 14.59 -5.94 3.50
N GLY A 136 15.24 -5.30 4.45
CA GLY A 136 16.66 -5.46 4.69
C GLY A 136 17.58 -4.56 3.86
N PHE A 137 17.08 -3.97 2.77
CA PHE A 137 17.83 -3.00 2.00
C PHE A 137 17.96 -1.66 2.73
N LEU A 138 19.10 -0.98 2.55
CA LEU A 138 19.30 0.41 2.94
C LEU A 138 19.35 1.27 1.69
N ALA A 139 18.61 2.38 1.69
CA ALA A 139 18.64 3.35 0.60
C ALA A 139 19.32 4.64 1.08
N VAL A 140 20.15 5.21 0.25
CA VAL A 140 20.68 6.56 0.41
C VAL A 140 19.92 7.46 -0.55
N THR A 141 19.29 8.50 -0.03
CA THR A 141 18.60 9.51 -0.82
C THR A 141 19.34 10.84 -0.78
N GLY A 142 19.11 11.67 -1.78
CA GLY A 142 19.66 13.01 -1.85
C GLY A 142 18.89 13.86 -2.83
N LYS A 143 19.28 15.13 -2.95
CA LYS A 143 18.64 16.07 -3.86
C LYS A 143 18.84 15.64 -5.31
N LYS A 144 17.76 15.64 -6.09
CA LYS A 144 17.82 15.32 -7.51
C LYS A 144 18.56 16.43 -8.26
N VAL A 145 19.70 16.10 -8.86
CA VAL A 145 20.52 17.04 -9.63
C VAL A 145 20.10 16.99 -11.11
N LYS A 146 19.90 18.15 -11.74
CA LYS A 146 19.60 18.23 -13.16
C LYS A 146 20.76 17.63 -13.97
N SER A 147 20.46 16.97 -15.09
CA SER A 147 21.40 16.18 -15.89
C SER A 147 22.64 16.96 -16.39
N GLU A 148 22.54 18.27 -16.53
CA GLU A 148 23.65 19.13 -16.95
C GLU A 148 24.71 19.35 -15.85
N GLU A 149 24.30 19.45 -14.59
CA GLU A 149 25.24 19.62 -13.47
C GLU A 149 26.00 18.32 -13.15
N ARG A 150 25.46 17.15 -13.51
CA ARG A 150 26.15 15.85 -13.38
C ARG A 150 27.33 15.70 -14.32
N ARG A 151 27.25 16.26 -15.53
CA ARG A 151 28.37 16.20 -16.50
C ARG A 151 29.59 16.98 -16.02
N VAL A 152 29.40 18.11 -15.36
CA VAL A 152 30.48 18.94 -14.84
C VAL A 152 31.17 18.31 -13.61
N LYS A 153 30.40 17.66 -12.72
CA LYS A 153 30.98 16.99 -11.53
C LYS A 153 31.76 15.71 -11.87
N ASN A 154 31.34 14.95 -12.88
CA ASN A 154 32.04 13.73 -13.30
C ASN A 154 33.39 14.03 -14.01
N GLN A 155 33.52 15.15 -14.67
CA GLN A 155 34.78 15.54 -15.31
C GLN A 155 35.89 15.92 -14.28
N ASN A 156 35.52 16.27 -13.05
CA ASN A 156 36.46 16.62 -11.98
C ASN A 156 36.80 15.45 -11.04
N ALA A 157 36.21 14.27 -11.23
CA ALA A 157 36.35 13.09 -10.36
C ALA A 157 37.23 11.96 -10.94
N GLU A 158 37.84 12.16 -12.12
CA GLU A 158 38.65 11.13 -12.80
C GLU A 158 40.07 10.97 -12.25
N SER A 159 40.24 10.85 -10.93
CA SER A 159 41.53 10.46 -10.36
C SER A 159 41.40 9.66 -9.08
N SER A 160 40.89 8.42 -9.17
CA SER A 160 41.24 7.34 -8.24
C SER A 160 40.72 5.99 -8.71
N SER A 161 41.61 5.06 -9.00
CA SER A 161 41.36 3.75 -9.61
C SER A 161 40.76 2.68 -8.67
N ALA A 162 40.42 3.00 -7.44
CA ALA A 162 39.76 2.07 -6.50
C ALA A 162 38.22 2.20 -6.52
N SER A 163 37.69 3.25 -7.14
CA SER A 163 36.25 3.57 -7.16
C SER A 163 35.46 2.95 -8.34
N GLU A 164 36.13 2.40 -9.34
CA GLU A 164 35.46 1.98 -10.59
C GLU A 164 34.68 0.66 -10.44
N GLN A 165 35.16 -0.29 -9.65
CA GLN A 165 34.45 -1.57 -9.45
C GLN A 165 33.26 -1.44 -8.49
N GLU A 166 33.37 -0.64 -7.44
CA GLU A 166 32.25 -0.34 -6.53
C GLU A 166 31.19 0.53 -7.21
N ASN A 167 31.60 1.52 -7.99
CA ASN A 167 30.68 2.35 -8.78
C ASN A 167 29.94 1.56 -9.86
N SER A 168 30.57 0.55 -10.48
CA SER A 168 29.95 -0.32 -11.46
C SER A 168 28.84 -1.18 -10.85
N SER A 169 29.04 -1.77 -9.66
CA SER A 169 28.05 -2.59 -8.96
C SER A 169 26.86 -1.76 -8.47
N LEU A 170 27.12 -0.58 -7.92
CA LEU A 170 26.09 0.37 -7.48
C LEU A 170 25.28 0.93 -8.65
N PHE A 171 25.94 1.23 -9.77
CA PHE A 171 25.27 1.65 -11.00
C PHE A 171 24.37 0.54 -11.57
N THR A 172 24.83 -0.70 -11.54
CA THR A 172 24.04 -1.87 -12.00
C THR A 172 22.84 -2.10 -11.09
N LEU A 173 23.01 -2.05 -9.76
CA LEU A 173 21.91 -2.16 -8.80
C LEU A 173 20.89 -1.03 -8.93
N ARG A 174 21.36 0.22 -9.11
CA ARG A 174 20.50 1.38 -9.35
C ARG A 174 19.71 1.25 -10.66
N SER A 175 20.38 0.80 -11.74
CA SER A 175 19.73 0.55 -13.02
C SER A 175 18.73 -0.58 -12.91
N SER A 176 19.03 -1.64 -12.19
CA SER A 176 18.14 -2.76 -11.95
C SER A 176 16.91 -2.38 -11.15
N LEU A 177 17.08 -1.62 -10.06
CA LEU A 177 15.94 -1.11 -9.28
C LEU A 177 15.08 -0.14 -10.10
N LYS A 178 15.71 0.79 -10.81
CA LYS A 178 14.99 1.73 -11.69
C LYS A 178 14.25 0.99 -12.80
N ASN A 179 14.86 -0.02 -13.38
CA ASN A 179 14.22 -0.87 -14.40
C ASN A 179 13.07 -1.67 -13.79
N LEU A 180 13.25 -2.25 -12.61
CA LEU A 180 12.19 -2.97 -11.89
C LEU A 180 11.00 -2.05 -11.60
N LEU A 181 11.24 -0.86 -11.08
CA LEU A 181 10.18 0.12 -10.76
C LEU A 181 9.53 0.72 -12.03
N ASN A 182 10.30 0.90 -13.10
CA ASN A 182 9.80 1.44 -14.38
C ASN A 182 9.17 0.37 -15.28
N SER A 183 9.47 -0.91 -15.09
CA SER A 183 8.86 -2.03 -15.84
C SER A 183 7.51 -2.45 -15.26
N GLN A 184 7.19 -2.02 -14.06
CA GLN A 184 5.88 -2.28 -13.47
C GLN A 184 4.82 -1.36 -14.09
N GLY A 185 3.62 -1.91 -14.30
CA GLY A 185 2.46 -1.15 -14.68
C GLY A 185 1.91 -0.30 -13.52
N THR A 186 0.77 0.30 -13.74
CA THR A 186 0.06 1.11 -12.75
C THR A 186 -1.32 0.55 -12.49
N VAL A 187 -1.82 0.68 -11.28
CA VAL A 187 -3.21 0.36 -10.96
C VAL A 187 -3.99 1.64 -10.73
N SER A 188 -5.10 1.80 -11.42
CA SER A 188 -6.05 2.89 -11.19
C SER A 188 -7.34 2.34 -10.59
N LEU A 189 -7.65 2.75 -9.34
CA LEU A 189 -8.98 2.53 -8.76
C LEU A 189 -9.89 3.62 -9.28
N VAL A 190 -10.90 3.22 -10.05
CA VAL A 190 -11.75 4.14 -10.81
C VAL A 190 -13.20 4.01 -10.38
N GLY A 191 -13.81 5.11 -9.95
CA GLY A 191 -15.23 5.19 -9.67
C GLY A 191 -16.03 5.27 -10.97
N PHE A 192 -16.93 4.31 -11.16
CA PHE A 192 -17.84 4.27 -12.31
C PHE A 192 -19.07 5.17 -12.12
N GLY A 193 -19.28 5.66 -10.91
CA GLY A 193 -20.50 6.40 -10.60
C GLY A 193 -21.69 5.47 -10.34
N PRO A 194 -22.92 5.99 -10.46
CA PRO A 194 -24.16 5.28 -10.09
C PRO A 194 -24.65 4.25 -11.12
N GLY A 195 -23.89 4.04 -12.20
CA GLY A 195 -24.25 3.12 -13.28
C GLY A 195 -24.56 3.78 -14.62
N ASP A 196 -24.88 5.07 -14.64
CA ASP A 196 -25.08 5.85 -15.85
C ASP A 196 -23.72 6.29 -16.44
N PRO A 197 -23.37 5.87 -17.67
CA PRO A 197 -22.11 6.24 -18.31
C PRO A 197 -21.92 7.76 -18.51
N ASP A 198 -23.01 8.51 -18.65
CA ASP A 198 -22.95 9.96 -18.79
C ASP A 198 -22.54 10.67 -17.49
N LEU A 199 -22.59 9.94 -16.37
CA LEU A 199 -22.12 10.41 -15.07
C LEU A 199 -20.67 9.99 -14.75
N LEU A 200 -19.96 9.39 -15.71
CA LEU A 200 -18.53 9.16 -15.57
C LEU A 200 -17.76 10.48 -15.53
N THR A 201 -16.78 10.55 -14.66
CA THR A 201 -15.83 11.66 -14.75
C THR A 201 -14.99 11.53 -16.03
N ILE A 202 -14.63 12.64 -16.65
CA ILE A 202 -13.76 12.65 -17.84
C ILE A 202 -12.46 11.89 -17.58
N LYS A 203 -11.93 11.97 -16.35
CA LYS A 203 -10.70 11.26 -15.96
C LYS A 203 -10.94 9.75 -15.89
N ALA A 204 -12.11 9.32 -15.40
CA ALA A 204 -12.49 7.91 -15.36
C ALA A 204 -12.62 7.33 -16.78
N ALA A 205 -13.34 8.00 -17.67
CA ALA A 205 -13.49 7.57 -19.06
C ALA A 205 -12.12 7.41 -19.75
N LYS A 206 -11.22 8.41 -19.62
CA LYS A 206 -9.87 8.33 -20.18
C LYS A 206 -9.03 7.19 -19.59
N ALA A 207 -9.16 6.91 -18.31
CA ALA A 207 -8.45 5.80 -17.68
C ALA A 207 -8.95 4.44 -18.18
N ILE A 208 -10.26 4.28 -18.34
CA ILE A 208 -10.87 3.07 -18.91
C ILE A 208 -10.41 2.86 -20.36
N ASP A 209 -10.40 3.90 -21.18
CA ASP A 209 -9.96 3.83 -22.59
C ASP A 209 -8.47 3.50 -22.75
N ALA A 210 -7.64 3.91 -21.78
CA ALA A 210 -6.19 3.68 -21.79
C ALA A 210 -5.78 2.38 -21.07
N ALA A 211 -6.71 1.61 -20.54
CA ALA A 211 -6.41 0.38 -19.81
C ALA A 211 -5.97 -0.76 -20.74
N ASP A 212 -5.03 -1.58 -20.28
CA ASP A 212 -4.71 -2.89 -20.90
C ASP A 212 -5.63 -3.97 -20.34
N ILE A 213 -6.02 -3.85 -19.05
CA ILE A 213 -6.88 -4.80 -18.36
C ILE A 213 -7.80 -4.07 -17.37
N ILE A 214 -9.06 -4.49 -17.32
CA ILE A 214 -10.11 -3.95 -16.45
C ILE A 214 -10.66 -5.05 -15.55
N PHE A 215 -10.56 -4.86 -14.24
CA PHE A 215 -11.21 -5.70 -13.23
C PHE A 215 -12.48 -4.98 -12.76
N TYR A 216 -13.63 -5.65 -12.86
CA TYR A 216 -14.93 -5.06 -12.55
C TYR A 216 -15.84 -6.04 -11.78
N ASP A 217 -16.90 -5.53 -11.15
CA ASP A 217 -17.86 -6.29 -10.35
C ASP A 217 -19.32 -6.08 -10.79
N ASP A 218 -20.27 -6.65 -10.05
CA ASP A 218 -21.70 -6.65 -10.37
C ASP A 218 -22.35 -5.26 -10.49
N LEU A 219 -21.73 -4.23 -9.95
CA LEU A 219 -22.26 -2.87 -9.98
C LEU A 219 -21.96 -2.14 -11.30
N ILE A 220 -21.22 -2.78 -12.20
CA ILE A 220 -20.82 -2.21 -13.48
C ILE A 220 -21.63 -2.85 -14.60
N ASP A 221 -22.22 -2.02 -15.47
CA ASP A 221 -22.89 -2.49 -16.67
C ASP A 221 -21.87 -2.97 -17.70
N ASP A 222 -21.88 -4.27 -17.99
CA ASP A 222 -21.01 -4.93 -18.97
C ASP A 222 -21.14 -4.29 -20.37
N SER A 223 -22.29 -3.72 -20.71
CA SER A 223 -22.55 -3.12 -22.03
C SER A 223 -21.62 -1.94 -22.32
N TYR A 224 -21.29 -1.14 -21.30
CA TYR A 224 -20.33 -0.04 -21.44
C TYR A 224 -18.89 -0.53 -21.73
N LEU A 225 -18.57 -1.71 -21.26
CA LEU A 225 -17.25 -2.30 -21.46
C LEU A 225 -17.12 -3.05 -22.80
N ALA A 226 -18.23 -3.35 -23.48
CA ALA A 226 -18.24 -4.21 -24.67
C ALA A 226 -17.27 -3.74 -25.75
N ASP A 227 -17.27 -2.45 -26.06
CA ASP A 227 -16.45 -1.83 -27.12
C ASP A 227 -15.04 -1.45 -26.68
N LYS A 228 -14.67 -1.65 -25.41
CA LYS A 228 -13.33 -1.32 -24.91
C LYS A 228 -12.33 -2.37 -25.34
N LYS A 229 -11.11 -1.94 -25.71
CA LYS A 229 -10.04 -2.83 -26.19
C LYS A 229 -9.40 -3.65 -25.07
N ALA A 230 -9.47 -3.15 -23.83
CA ALA A 230 -8.89 -3.78 -22.66
C ALA A 230 -9.41 -5.20 -22.44
N GLU A 231 -8.60 -6.08 -21.91
CA GLU A 231 -9.01 -7.36 -21.33
C GLU A 231 -9.96 -7.11 -20.17
N LYS A 232 -11.08 -7.84 -20.07
CA LYS A 232 -12.11 -7.63 -19.04
C LYS A 232 -12.14 -8.85 -18.12
N ILE A 233 -11.89 -8.65 -16.84
CA ILE A 233 -11.94 -9.70 -15.82
C ILE A 233 -12.99 -9.37 -14.79
N TYR A 234 -14.02 -10.19 -14.75
CA TYR A 234 -15.06 -10.11 -13.73
C TYR A 234 -14.54 -10.65 -12.39
N VAL A 235 -14.70 -9.87 -11.32
CA VAL A 235 -14.26 -10.21 -9.95
C VAL A 235 -15.38 -10.11 -8.93
N GLY A 236 -16.63 -9.95 -9.36
CA GLY A 236 -17.81 -9.84 -8.49
C GLY A 236 -18.30 -11.18 -7.93
N LYS A 237 -19.44 -11.14 -7.23
CA LYS A 237 -20.02 -12.27 -6.48
C LYS A 237 -21.32 -12.74 -7.16
N ARG A 238 -21.28 -13.25 -8.39
CA ARG A 238 -22.48 -13.85 -9.01
C ARG A 238 -22.75 -15.26 -8.49
N ALA A 239 -24.02 -15.60 -8.30
CA ALA A 239 -24.45 -16.95 -7.95
C ALA A 239 -23.97 -17.96 -8.99
N GLY A 240 -23.25 -19.00 -8.57
CA GLY A 240 -22.68 -20.05 -9.46
C GLY A 240 -21.22 -19.84 -9.85
N TYR A 241 -20.60 -18.74 -9.52
CA TYR A 241 -19.13 -18.53 -9.65
C TYR A 241 -18.47 -18.60 -8.28
N HIS A 242 -17.28 -19.22 -8.21
CA HIS A 242 -16.48 -19.23 -6.98
C HIS A 242 -16.23 -17.80 -6.51
N HIS A 243 -16.56 -17.52 -5.25
CA HIS A 243 -16.29 -16.26 -4.61
C HIS A 243 -14.78 -15.97 -4.66
N LYS A 244 -14.38 -14.92 -5.35
CA LYS A 244 -13.02 -14.39 -5.16
C LYS A 244 -13.03 -13.59 -3.88
N GLU A 245 -12.23 -14.05 -2.92
CA GLU A 245 -11.99 -13.27 -1.71
C GLU A 245 -11.25 -11.98 -2.06
N GLN A 246 -11.34 -10.95 -1.21
CA GLN A 246 -10.64 -9.68 -1.44
C GLN A 246 -9.13 -9.91 -1.63
N ALA A 247 -8.58 -10.91 -0.96
CA ALA A 247 -7.18 -11.32 -1.12
C ALA A 247 -6.83 -11.78 -2.54
N ASP A 248 -7.74 -12.52 -3.19
CA ASP A 248 -7.55 -12.98 -4.57
C ASP A 248 -7.63 -11.81 -5.57
N ILE A 249 -8.56 -10.88 -5.35
CA ILE A 249 -8.67 -9.67 -6.17
C ILE A 249 -7.38 -8.85 -6.07
N ASN A 250 -6.90 -8.62 -4.86
CA ASN A 250 -5.67 -7.89 -4.60
C ASN A 250 -4.47 -8.54 -5.31
N ARG A 251 -4.40 -9.87 -5.30
CA ARG A 251 -3.35 -10.63 -5.98
C ARG A 251 -3.43 -10.49 -7.49
N LEU A 252 -4.61 -10.61 -8.07
CA LEU A 252 -4.81 -10.44 -9.51
C LEU A 252 -4.40 -9.05 -10.00
N LEU A 253 -4.75 -8.00 -9.26
CA LEU A 253 -4.33 -6.62 -9.55
C LEU A 253 -2.82 -6.49 -9.51
N LEU A 254 -2.18 -7.09 -8.51
CA LEU A 254 -0.73 -7.09 -8.33
C LEU A 254 -0.02 -7.80 -9.48
N ASP A 255 -0.49 -9.01 -9.83
CA ASP A 255 0.13 -9.83 -10.87
C ASP A 255 0.05 -9.13 -12.23
N ALA A 256 -1.11 -8.57 -12.59
CA ALA A 256 -1.28 -7.80 -13.81
C ALA A 256 -0.37 -6.54 -13.86
N ALA A 257 -0.24 -5.83 -12.74
CA ALA A 257 0.65 -4.67 -12.67
C ALA A 257 2.13 -5.07 -12.78
N ARG A 258 2.53 -6.21 -12.21
CA ARG A 258 3.90 -6.75 -12.34
C ARG A 258 4.25 -7.17 -13.77
N GLU A 259 3.26 -7.51 -14.57
CA GLU A 259 3.42 -7.75 -16.03
C GLU A 259 3.60 -6.44 -16.82
N GLY A 260 3.60 -5.29 -16.18
CA GLY A 260 3.76 -3.99 -16.82
C GLY A 260 2.46 -3.41 -17.39
N LYS A 261 1.30 -4.02 -17.11
CA LYS A 261 0.00 -3.59 -17.63
C LYS A 261 -0.51 -2.34 -16.93
N ASN A 262 -1.23 -1.51 -17.67
CA ASN A 262 -2.02 -0.40 -17.16
C ASN A 262 -3.38 -0.96 -16.68
N VAL A 263 -3.49 -1.17 -15.38
CA VAL A 263 -4.62 -1.87 -14.75
C VAL A 263 -5.67 -0.88 -14.30
N VAL A 264 -6.92 -1.14 -14.62
CA VAL A 264 -8.08 -0.44 -14.05
C VAL A 264 -8.87 -1.39 -13.16
N ARG A 265 -9.07 -1.02 -11.90
CA ARG A 265 -10.06 -1.61 -11.00
C ARG A 265 -11.28 -0.70 -10.98
N LEU A 266 -12.33 -1.10 -11.66
CA LEU A 266 -13.57 -0.35 -11.79
C LEU A 266 -14.51 -0.69 -10.65
N LYS A 267 -15.03 0.32 -9.97
CA LYS A 267 -15.88 0.19 -8.78
C LYS A 267 -17.15 1.03 -8.93
N GLY A 268 -18.30 0.50 -8.56
CA GLY A 268 -19.54 1.28 -8.52
C GLY A 268 -19.45 2.45 -7.54
N GLY A 269 -20.06 3.58 -7.87
CA GLY A 269 -20.00 4.79 -7.06
C GLY A 269 -18.60 5.42 -7.01
N ASP A 270 -18.11 5.64 -5.80
CA ASP A 270 -16.77 6.18 -5.50
C ASP A 270 -15.91 5.11 -4.83
N PRO A 271 -14.64 4.91 -5.24
CA PRO A 271 -13.78 3.84 -4.71
C PRO A 271 -13.40 4.02 -3.23
N MET A 272 -13.58 5.22 -2.67
CA MET A 272 -13.23 5.52 -1.28
C MET A 272 -14.44 5.53 -0.34
N ILE A 273 -15.67 5.27 -0.85
CA ILE A 273 -16.89 5.25 -0.05
C ILE A 273 -17.51 3.83 -0.05
N PHE A 274 -17.36 3.11 1.06
CA PHE A 274 -17.83 1.73 1.29
C PHE A 274 -17.44 0.71 0.20
N ALA A 275 -16.28 0.91 -0.42
CA ALA A 275 -15.82 0.14 -1.58
C ALA A 275 -14.49 -0.61 -1.37
N HIS A 276 -13.99 -0.75 -0.15
CA HIS A 276 -12.71 -1.41 0.18
C HIS A 276 -11.48 -0.84 -0.56
N GLY A 277 -11.56 0.40 -1.07
CA GLY A 277 -10.47 1.01 -1.84
C GLY A 277 -9.17 1.15 -1.05
N SER A 278 -9.23 1.51 0.23
CA SER A 278 -8.06 1.65 1.10
C SER A 278 -7.28 0.34 1.26
N GLU A 279 -7.98 -0.80 1.38
CA GLU A 279 -7.35 -2.11 1.52
C GLU A 279 -6.58 -2.51 0.24
N GLU A 280 -7.17 -2.23 -0.93
CA GLU A 280 -6.53 -2.46 -2.23
C GLU A 280 -5.29 -1.56 -2.40
N ILE A 281 -5.39 -0.27 -2.03
CA ILE A 281 -4.27 0.68 -2.07
C ILE A 281 -3.13 0.21 -1.17
N GLU A 282 -3.41 -0.05 0.11
CA GLU A 282 -2.40 -0.50 1.08
C GLU A 282 -1.68 -1.76 0.61
N TYR A 283 -2.41 -2.73 0.05
CA TYR A 283 -1.82 -3.95 -0.46
C TYR A 283 -0.91 -3.70 -1.66
N LEU A 284 -1.35 -2.91 -2.65
CA LEU A 284 -0.60 -2.65 -3.87
C LEU A 284 0.63 -1.77 -3.60
N GLU A 285 0.49 -0.70 -2.83
CA GLU A 285 1.60 0.19 -2.48
C GLU A 285 2.65 -0.52 -1.61
N SER A 286 2.23 -1.42 -0.70
CA SER A 286 3.17 -2.26 0.06
C SER A 286 3.96 -3.23 -0.84
N ASN A 287 3.47 -3.50 -2.04
CA ASN A 287 4.14 -4.28 -3.08
C ASN A 287 4.81 -3.43 -4.16
N LEU A 288 5.00 -2.12 -3.90
CA LEU A 288 5.66 -1.16 -4.78
C LEU A 288 4.93 -0.89 -6.10
N ILE A 289 3.63 -1.14 -6.16
CA ILE A 289 2.81 -0.77 -7.32
C ILE A 289 2.29 0.65 -7.14
N LYS A 290 2.46 1.48 -8.17
CA LYS A 290 1.89 2.82 -8.20
C LYS A 290 0.38 2.74 -8.33
N VAL A 291 -0.34 3.33 -7.37
CA VAL A 291 -1.81 3.38 -7.36
C VAL A 291 -2.29 4.80 -7.62
N ASN A 292 -3.24 4.93 -8.53
CA ASN A 292 -3.97 6.17 -8.78
C ASN A 292 -5.43 5.98 -8.31
N VAL A 293 -6.00 6.97 -7.66
CA VAL A 293 -7.42 6.97 -7.32
C VAL A 293 -8.13 8.02 -8.16
N ILE A 294 -9.19 7.58 -8.83
CA ILE A 294 -10.03 8.45 -9.67
C ILE A 294 -11.43 8.41 -9.07
N PRO A 295 -11.91 9.50 -8.46
CA PRO A 295 -13.21 9.54 -7.83
C PRO A 295 -14.35 9.36 -8.83
N GLY A 296 -15.44 8.82 -8.35
CA GLY A 296 -16.71 8.73 -9.06
C GLY A 296 -17.83 9.45 -8.31
N ILE A 297 -18.98 9.62 -8.97
CA ILE A 297 -20.17 10.16 -8.33
C ILE A 297 -20.75 9.08 -7.41
N THR A 298 -20.73 9.33 -6.10
CA THR A 298 -21.30 8.41 -5.13
C THR A 298 -22.82 8.31 -5.27
N THR A 299 -23.38 7.14 -5.02
CA THR A 299 -24.82 6.84 -5.16
C THR A 299 -25.70 7.83 -4.38
N ALA A 300 -25.26 8.29 -3.19
CA ALA A 300 -26.00 9.28 -2.41
C ALA A 300 -26.22 10.58 -3.19
N SER A 301 -25.17 11.14 -3.79
CA SER A 301 -25.26 12.38 -4.56
C SER A 301 -26.09 12.20 -5.84
N ALA A 302 -25.91 11.08 -6.53
CA ALA A 302 -26.66 10.79 -7.74
C ALA A 302 -28.15 10.61 -7.48
N LEU A 303 -28.51 9.83 -6.45
CA LEU A 303 -29.90 9.62 -6.04
C LEU A 303 -30.54 10.93 -5.60
N ALA A 304 -29.88 11.71 -4.76
CA ALA A 304 -30.36 12.99 -4.29
C ALA A 304 -30.67 13.95 -5.47
N ALA A 305 -29.75 14.03 -6.44
CA ALA A 305 -29.94 14.83 -7.65
C ALA A 305 -31.13 14.34 -8.51
N SER A 306 -31.21 13.03 -8.73
CA SER A 306 -32.33 12.44 -9.55
C SER A 306 -33.70 12.67 -8.93
N GLN A 307 -33.79 12.65 -7.60
CA GLN A 307 -35.02 12.88 -6.84
C GLN A 307 -35.25 14.36 -6.51
N LYS A 308 -34.30 15.26 -6.87
CA LYS A 308 -34.33 16.69 -6.52
C LYS A 308 -34.42 16.92 -5.01
N ILE A 309 -33.77 16.07 -4.23
CA ILE A 309 -33.67 16.17 -2.77
C ILE A 309 -32.31 16.71 -2.45
N SER A 310 -32.22 17.80 -1.70
CA SER A 310 -30.96 18.34 -1.20
C SER A 310 -30.49 17.57 0.03
N LEU A 311 -29.25 17.11 0.03
CA LEU A 311 -28.62 16.47 1.22
C LEU A 311 -28.28 17.50 2.29
N THR A 312 -28.08 18.76 1.90
CA THR A 312 -27.85 19.90 2.82
C THR A 312 -28.80 21.02 2.45
N HIS A 313 -29.30 21.76 3.44
CA HIS A 313 -30.16 22.90 3.21
C HIS A 313 -29.90 23.97 4.26
N ARG A 314 -29.86 25.24 3.85
CA ARG A 314 -29.51 26.36 4.72
C ARG A 314 -30.32 26.37 6.01
N ASP A 315 -31.60 26.05 5.94
CA ASP A 315 -32.53 26.17 7.05
C ASP A 315 -32.80 24.84 7.79
N PHE A 316 -32.41 23.68 7.21
CA PHE A 316 -32.83 22.36 7.72
C PHE A 316 -31.69 21.37 7.95
N SER A 317 -30.56 21.49 7.24
CA SER A 317 -29.50 20.49 7.34
C SER A 317 -28.14 21.07 6.95
N SER A 318 -27.27 21.21 7.95
CA SER A 318 -25.90 21.68 7.80
C SER A 318 -24.88 20.53 7.80
N SER A 319 -25.32 19.29 8.11
CA SER A 319 -24.47 18.13 8.24
C SER A 319 -25.05 16.89 7.58
N VAL A 320 -24.17 16.07 6.96
CA VAL A 320 -24.52 14.81 6.32
C VAL A 320 -23.62 13.70 6.83
N ALA A 321 -24.21 12.61 7.27
CA ALA A 321 -23.47 11.39 7.59
C ALA A 321 -23.82 10.27 6.62
N LEU A 322 -22.78 9.57 6.13
CA LEU A 322 -22.88 8.36 5.32
C LEU A 322 -22.71 7.15 6.23
N VAL A 323 -23.68 6.28 6.28
CA VAL A 323 -23.75 5.16 7.22
C VAL A 323 -23.92 3.84 6.46
N SER A 324 -23.20 2.80 6.88
CA SER A 324 -23.40 1.45 6.36
C SER A 324 -24.62 0.79 7.02
N GLY A 325 -25.58 0.33 6.24
CA GLY A 325 -26.74 -0.42 6.71
C GLY A 325 -26.47 -1.91 7.00
N HIS A 326 -25.26 -2.40 6.72
CA HIS A 326 -24.89 -3.80 6.96
C HIS A 326 -24.47 -4.11 8.42
N THR A 327 -24.26 -3.12 9.25
CA THR A 327 -23.90 -3.35 10.66
C THR A 327 -25.11 -3.78 11.47
N PRO A 328 -25.00 -4.83 12.30
CA PRO A 328 -26.13 -5.33 13.11
C PRO A 328 -26.69 -4.31 14.10
N GLN A 329 -25.90 -3.34 14.47
CA GLN A 329 -26.28 -2.18 15.28
C GLN A 329 -25.63 -0.93 14.68
N PRO A 330 -26.28 -0.28 13.71
CA PRO A 330 -25.75 0.95 13.13
C PRO A 330 -25.69 2.02 14.24
N VAL A 331 -24.48 2.49 14.48
CA VAL A 331 -24.32 3.70 15.31
C VAL A 331 -24.93 4.83 14.50
N THR A 332 -25.98 5.45 15.03
CA THR A 332 -26.60 6.63 14.42
C THR A 332 -25.72 7.83 14.79
N PRO A 333 -24.93 8.40 13.86
CA PRO A 333 -24.14 9.58 14.15
C PRO A 333 -25.08 10.78 14.36
N ASP A 334 -24.61 11.75 15.13
CA ASP A 334 -25.30 13.02 15.32
C ASP A 334 -25.09 13.90 14.07
N ALA A 335 -25.99 13.72 13.10
CA ALA A 335 -26.03 14.49 11.87
C ALA A 335 -27.48 14.74 11.45
N GLU A 336 -27.73 15.89 10.83
CA GLU A 336 -29.09 16.32 10.46
C GLU A 336 -29.63 15.57 9.24
N THR A 337 -28.74 15.10 8.37
CA THR A 337 -29.08 14.19 7.25
C THR A 337 -28.30 12.90 7.37
N LEU A 338 -29.00 11.77 7.35
CA LEU A 338 -28.40 10.44 7.37
C LEU A 338 -28.67 9.72 6.05
N VAL A 339 -27.61 9.23 5.42
CA VAL A 339 -27.68 8.44 4.19
C VAL A 339 -27.21 7.03 4.47
N TYR A 340 -28.11 6.06 4.40
CA TYR A 340 -27.79 4.65 4.62
C TYR A 340 -27.47 3.96 3.29
N TYR A 341 -26.26 3.45 3.17
CA TYR A 341 -25.84 2.58 2.08
C TYR A 341 -26.13 1.12 2.41
N MET A 342 -26.51 0.33 1.39
CA MET A 342 -26.76 -1.11 1.55
C MET A 342 -27.85 -1.42 2.60
N GLY A 343 -28.79 -0.51 2.81
CA GLY A 343 -29.84 -0.65 3.82
C GLY A 343 -31.10 -1.37 3.32
N ALA A 344 -31.22 -1.64 2.00
CA ALA A 344 -32.34 -2.39 1.44
C ALA A 344 -32.09 -3.90 1.64
N LYS A 345 -32.99 -4.57 2.39
CA LYS A 345 -33.10 -6.02 2.48
C LYS A 345 -34.38 -6.46 1.80
#